data_93e8b08d47326c71ecc2593e0df48e94
#
_entry.id   93e8b08d47326c71ecc2593e0df48e94
#
_cell.length_a   1.000
_cell.length_b   1.000
_cell.length_c   1.000
_cell.angle_alpha   90.00
_cell.angle_beta   90.00
_cell.angle_gamma   90.00
#
_symmetry.space_group_name_H-M   'P 1'
#
loop_
_entity.id
_entity.type
_entity.pdbx_description
1 polymer ?
#
loop_
_entity_poly.entity_id
_entity_poly.type
_entity_poly.pdbx_seq_one_letter_code
_entity_poly.pdbx_strand_id
1 'polypeptide(L)'
;GCGTTRNKTSYTNSNIPNTRDDYERYVLTYYPLAVEQMERYGIPASITLAQGLLESGAGKSELARKSNNHFGIKADKSWNGKSVSSMDNGRLCKFRKYKEVRDSYEDHSKFLAGKERYAGLFRLKRTDYKGWAKGLRKAGYAEDRQYPQKLIGLIERYNLQQYDSKGYL
;
A
#
# COMPACT_ATOMS: atom_id res chain seq x y z
N GLY A 1 21.88 -5.08 -3.21
CA GLY A 1 20.93 -4.46 -4.12
C GLY A 1 19.59 -4.18 -3.47
N CYS A 2 18.75 -3.47 -4.21
CA CYS A 2 17.39 -3.23 -3.78
C CYS A 2 16.56 -4.49 -4.04
N GLY A 3 16.07 -5.13 -3.01
CA GLY A 3 15.29 -6.35 -3.16
C GLY A 3 14.02 -6.14 -3.96
N THR A 4 13.44 -7.24 -4.44
CA THR A 4 12.14 -7.22 -5.12
C THR A 4 10.99 -7.15 -4.14
N THR A 5 11.25 -7.34 -2.87
CA THR A 5 10.26 -7.36 -1.82
C THR A 5 10.01 -5.95 -1.33
N ARG A 6 8.77 -5.63 -1.17
CA ARG A 6 8.41 -4.42 -0.46
C ARG A 6 8.69 -4.65 1.00
N ASN A 7 9.48 -3.91 1.56
CA ASN A 7 9.80 -4.27 2.90
C ASN A 7 10.05 -3.13 3.83
N LYS A 8 10.00 -1.93 3.39
CA LYS A 8 10.36 -0.89 4.32
C LYS A 8 9.50 0.31 4.09
N THR A 9 8.79 0.61 5.11
CA THR A 9 8.04 1.83 5.19
C THR A 9 9.02 2.96 5.33
N SER A 10 9.13 3.69 4.29
CA SER A 10 9.92 4.90 4.31
C SER A 10 9.06 6.03 4.84
N TYR A 11 8.91 6.04 6.15
CA TYR A 11 8.28 7.21 6.76
C TYR A 11 9.15 8.43 6.71
N THR A 12 10.39 8.19 6.38
CA THR A 12 11.44 9.13 6.67
C THR A 12 11.56 10.27 5.70
N ASN A 13 10.79 10.21 4.62
CA ASN A 13 11.05 11.16 3.56
C ASN A 13 10.11 12.34 3.49
N SER A 14 9.17 12.44 4.37
CA SER A 14 8.41 13.66 4.36
C SER A 14 8.72 14.45 5.61
N ASN A 15 9.55 15.44 5.46
CA ASN A 15 9.57 16.56 6.38
C ASN A 15 8.23 17.33 6.32
N ILE A 16 7.22 16.78 5.67
CA ILE A 16 5.89 17.37 5.56
C ILE A 16 5.03 16.70 6.62
N PRO A 17 4.59 17.43 7.65
CA PRO A 17 3.74 16.86 8.67
C PRO A 17 2.44 16.37 8.07
N ASN A 18 2.10 15.12 8.33
CA ASN A 18 0.80 14.58 7.97
C ASN A 18 -0.17 14.87 9.10
N THR A 19 -1.18 15.67 8.82
CA THR A 19 -2.23 15.97 9.77
C THR A 19 -3.38 14.97 9.61
N ARG A 20 -4.29 14.96 10.59
CA ARG A 20 -5.51 14.18 10.49
C ARG A 20 -6.30 14.54 9.21
N ASP A 21 -6.33 15.84 8.87
CA ASP A 21 -7.01 16.30 7.66
C ASP A 21 -6.39 15.74 6.39
N ASP A 22 -5.06 15.62 6.35
CA ASP A 22 -4.37 15.03 5.20
C ASP A 22 -4.73 13.56 5.03
N TYR A 23 -4.83 12.84 6.13
CA TYR A 23 -5.19 11.42 6.12
C TYR A 23 -6.64 11.24 5.70
N GLU A 24 -7.55 12.02 6.27
CA GLU A 24 -8.96 11.97 5.90
C GLU A 24 -9.17 12.35 4.43
N ARG A 25 -8.46 13.36 3.95
CA ARG A 25 -8.52 13.77 2.55
C ARG A 25 -8.03 12.65 1.62
N TYR A 26 -6.95 11.97 2.01
CA TYR A 26 -6.45 10.82 1.26
C TYR A 26 -7.51 9.73 1.14
N VAL A 27 -8.13 9.37 2.25
CA VAL A 27 -9.18 8.35 2.28
C VAL A 27 -10.34 8.73 1.39
N LEU A 28 -10.84 9.97 1.50
CA LEU A 28 -11.96 10.43 0.68
C LEU A 28 -11.62 10.45 -0.81
N THR A 29 -10.36 10.72 -1.14
CA THR A 29 -9.91 10.75 -2.53
C THR A 29 -9.79 9.35 -3.11
N TYR A 30 -9.26 8.40 -2.35
CA TYR A 30 -8.83 7.11 -2.89
C TYR A 30 -9.66 5.90 -2.46
N TYR A 31 -10.64 6.05 -1.56
CA TYR A 31 -11.45 4.89 -1.18
C TYR A 31 -12.17 4.26 -2.39
N PRO A 32 -12.62 5.01 -3.41
CA PRO A 32 -13.24 4.37 -4.57
C PRO A 32 -12.29 3.43 -5.30
N LEU A 33 -11.01 3.79 -5.41
CA LEU A 33 -10.00 2.92 -6.02
C LEU A 33 -9.79 1.66 -5.18
N ALA A 34 -9.72 1.82 -3.85
CA ALA A 34 -9.51 0.68 -2.95
C ALA A 34 -10.70 -0.28 -3.00
N VAL A 35 -11.93 0.24 -3.04
CA VAL A 35 -13.14 -0.59 -3.15
C VAL A 35 -13.18 -1.30 -4.50
N GLU A 36 -12.83 -0.62 -5.58
CA GLU A 36 -12.74 -1.22 -6.91
C GLU A 36 -11.76 -2.39 -6.91
N GLN A 37 -10.60 -2.22 -6.31
CA GLN A 37 -9.60 -3.28 -6.21
C GLN A 37 -10.06 -4.45 -5.35
N MET A 38 -10.79 -4.15 -4.27
CA MET A 38 -11.39 -5.18 -3.44
C MET A 38 -12.39 -6.03 -4.23
N GLU A 39 -13.25 -5.39 -5.01
CA GLU A 39 -14.23 -6.12 -5.83
C GLU A 39 -13.56 -6.97 -6.90
N ARG A 40 -12.44 -6.50 -7.47
CA ARG A 40 -11.75 -7.22 -8.55
C ARG A 40 -10.82 -8.31 -8.05
N TYR A 41 -10.15 -8.10 -6.94
CA TYR A 41 -9.07 -8.98 -6.48
C TYR A 41 -9.30 -9.61 -5.12
N GLY A 42 -10.26 -9.13 -4.34
CA GLY A 42 -10.55 -9.71 -3.03
C GLY A 42 -9.70 -9.21 -1.87
N ILE A 43 -8.93 -8.14 -2.07
CA ILE A 43 -8.13 -7.54 -1.01
C ILE A 43 -9.02 -6.55 -0.26
N PRO A 44 -9.10 -6.61 1.09
CA PRO A 44 -9.91 -5.65 1.83
C PRO A 44 -9.54 -4.21 1.49
N ALA A 45 -10.54 -3.37 1.21
CA ALA A 45 -10.31 -1.96 0.90
C ALA A 45 -9.56 -1.26 2.03
N SER A 46 -9.86 -1.62 3.28
CA SER A 46 -9.18 -1.09 4.45
C SER A 46 -7.66 -1.35 4.42
N ILE A 47 -7.27 -2.54 4.01
CA ILE A 47 -5.86 -2.92 3.91
C ILE A 47 -5.17 -2.09 2.82
N THR A 48 -5.79 -2.01 1.64
CA THR A 48 -5.23 -1.23 0.53
C THR A 48 -5.08 0.25 0.92
N LEU A 49 -6.10 0.83 1.55
CA LEU A 49 -6.04 2.22 2.00
C LEU A 49 -4.97 2.44 3.06
N ALA A 50 -4.89 1.56 4.05
CA ALA A 50 -3.90 1.68 5.11
C ALA A 50 -2.48 1.58 4.56
N GLN A 51 -2.23 0.66 3.65
CA GLN A 51 -0.93 0.53 3.01
C GLN A 51 -0.60 1.77 2.16
N GLY A 52 -1.58 2.28 1.41
CA GLY A 52 -1.40 3.50 0.63
C GLY A 52 -1.07 4.71 1.50
N LEU A 53 -1.81 4.90 2.59
CA LEU A 53 -1.55 5.96 3.57
C LEU A 53 -0.14 5.88 4.12
N LEU A 54 0.23 4.68 4.54
CA LEU A 54 1.49 4.44 5.23
C LEU A 54 2.68 4.63 4.29
N GLU A 55 2.63 4.03 3.12
CA GLU A 55 3.75 3.99 2.19
C GLU A 55 3.96 5.31 1.43
N SER A 56 2.90 6.08 1.25
CA SER A 56 2.98 7.33 0.49
C SER A 56 2.97 8.58 1.37
N GLY A 57 2.91 8.40 2.70
CA GLY A 57 2.72 9.54 3.60
C GLY A 57 1.47 10.33 3.23
N ALA A 58 0.34 9.64 3.10
CA ALA A 58 -0.93 10.22 2.68
C ALA A 58 -0.82 10.91 1.30
N GLY A 59 -0.03 10.33 0.40
CA GLY A 59 0.17 10.84 -0.95
C GLY A 59 1.15 12.01 -1.05
N LYS A 60 1.75 12.43 0.06
CA LYS A 60 2.56 13.65 0.12
C LYS A 60 4.06 13.42 0.00
N SER A 61 4.52 12.18 0.06
CA SER A 61 5.96 11.91 -0.06
C SER A 61 6.46 12.33 -1.44
N GLU A 62 7.75 12.67 -1.51
CA GLU A 62 8.37 13.03 -2.77
C GLU A 62 8.24 11.88 -3.79
N LEU A 63 8.49 10.64 -3.35
CA LEU A 63 8.35 9.49 -4.23
C LEU A 63 6.94 9.38 -4.79
N ALA A 64 5.90 9.48 -3.93
CA ALA A 64 4.51 9.37 -4.38
C ALA A 64 4.16 10.46 -5.39
N ARG A 65 4.62 11.68 -5.16
CA ARG A 65 4.31 12.80 -6.05
C ARG A 65 4.98 12.70 -7.42
N LYS A 66 6.22 12.26 -7.46
CA LYS A 66 6.96 12.19 -8.73
C LYS A 66 6.70 10.91 -9.52
N SER A 67 6.20 9.86 -8.88
CA SER A 67 6.04 8.54 -9.52
C SER A 67 4.61 8.03 -9.55
N ASN A 68 3.68 8.64 -8.85
CA ASN A 68 2.33 8.13 -8.60
C ASN A 68 2.32 6.74 -7.94
N ASN A 69 3.44 6.35 -7.35
CA ASN A 69 3.60 5.05 -6.70
C ASN A 69 3.28 5.19 -5.21
N HIS A 70 2.05 4.84 -4.84
CA HIS A 70 1.57 4.99 -3.47
C HIS A 70 1.95 3.84 -2.56
N PHE A 71 2.47 2.75 -3.11
CA PHE A 71 2.81 1.56 -2.34
C PHE A 71 4.31 1.29 -2.29
N GLY A 72 5.11 2.13 -2.94
CA GLY A 72 6.57 2.01 -2.97
C GLY A 72 7.04 0.71 -3.59
N ILE A 73 6.38 0.23 -4.64
CA ILE A 73 6.76 -1.00 -5.31
C ILE A 73 8.02 -0.74 -6.12
N LYS A 74 9.04 -1.58 -5.92
CA LYS A 74 10.31 -1.43 -6.59
C LYS A 74 10.24 -1.92 -8.03
N ALA A 75 11.00 -1.25 -8.90
CA ALA A 75 11.15 -1.65 -10.30
C ALA A 75 12.19 -2.77 -10.36
N ASP A 76 11.73 -4.00 -10.41
CA ASP A 76 12.57 -5.18 -10.52
C ASP A 76 12.66 -5.65 -11.98
N LYS A 77 13.25 -6.82 -12.19
CA LYS A 77 13.43 -7.38 -13.54
C LYS A 77 12.10 -7.64 -14.26
N SER A 78 11.02 -7.82 -13.53
CA SER A 78 9.70 -8.05 -14.10
C SER A 78 9.02 -6.77 -14.57
N TRP A 79 9.58 -5.62 -14.22
CA TRP A 79 8.96 -4.32 -14.54
C TRP A 79 9.54 -3.77 -15.84
N ASN A 80 8.67 -3.57 -16.82
CA ASN A 80 9.05 -3.04 -18.13
C ASN A 80 8.69 -1.55 -18.32
N GLY A 81 8.08 -0.95 -17.30
CA GLY A 81 7.68 0.45 -17.36
C GLY A 81 8.76 1.41 -16.91
N LYS A 82 8.40 2.67 -16.79
CA LYS A 82 9.29 3.72 -16.32
C LYS A 82 9.59 3.56 -14.83
N SER A 83 10.72 4.11 -14.39
CA SER A 83 11.11 4.09 -12.99
C SER A 83 11.64 5.44 -12.55
N VAL A 84 11.67 5.65 -11.24
CA VAL A 84 12.33 6.79 -10.62
C VAL A 84 13.28 6.27 -9.55
N SER A 85 14.37 6.99 -9.32
CA SER A 85 15.31 6.66 -8.27
C SER A 85 14.94 7.42 -7.00
N SER A 86 15.00 6.75 -5.87
CA SER A 86 14.76 7.35 -4.55
C SER A 86 15.54 6.57 -3.49
N MET A 87 15.84 7.25 -2.39
CA MET A 87 16.56 6.62 -1.30
C MET A 87 15.65 5.69 -0.50
N ASP A 88 16.17 4.53 -0.16
CA ASP A 88 15.52 3.56 0.70
C ASP A 88 16.56 2.94 1.62
N ASN A 89 16.48 3.24 2.92
CA ASN A 89 17.44 2.77 3.92
C ASN A 89 18.89 3.04 3.56
N GLY A 90 19.19 4.26 3.13
CA GLY A 90 20.55 4.67 2.77
C GLY A 90 21.03 4.16 1.41
N ARG A 91 20.17 3.51 0.63
CA ARG A 91 20.50 3.05 -0.72
C ARG A 91 19.61 3.72 -1.75
N LEU A 92 20.20 4.04 -2.89
CA LEU A 92 19.46 4.54 -4.03
C LEU A 92 18.81 3.36 -4.75
N CYS A 93 17.50 3.32 -4.75
CA CYS A 93 16.72 2.24 -5.36
C CYS A 93 15.83 2.78 -6.47
N LYS A 94 15.47 1.92 -7.40
CA LYS A 94 14.52 2.26 -8.45
C LYS A 94 13.13 1.79 -8.08
N PHE A 95 12.18 2.70 -8.23
CA PHE A 95 10.77 2.44 -7.94
C PHE A 95 9.97 2.55 -9.22
N ARG A 96 8.92 1.77 -9.31
CA ARG A 96 8.01 1.81 -10.46
C ARG A 96 7.37 3.19 -10.55
N LYS A 97 7.30 3.73 -11.76
CA LYS A 97 6.62 4.99 -12.04
C LYS A 97 5.37 4.70 -12.85
N TYR A 98 4.25 5.24 -12.39
CA TYR A 98 2.96 5.06 -13.04
C TYR A 98 2.48 6.37 -13.63
N LYS A 99 1.66 6.26 -14.67
CA LYS A 99 1.05 7.41 -15.32
C LYS A 99 0.02 8.07 -14.41
N GLU A 100 -0.73 7.26 -13.65
CA GLU A 100 -1.77 7.71 -12.74
C GLU A 100 -1.71 6.95 -11.42
N VAL A 101 -2.25 7.55 -10.36
CA VAL A 101 -2.33 6.88 -9.05
C VAL A 101 -3.16 5.60 -9.16
N ARG A 102 -4.24 5.60 -9.96
CA ARG A 102 -5.06 4.41 -10.21
C ARG A 102 -4.20 3.22 -10.63
N ASP A 103 -3.19 3.46 -11.45
CA ASP A 103 -2.31 2.38 -11.94
C ASP A 103 -1.49 1.77 -10.81
N SER A 104 -1.09 2.57 -9.81
CA SER A 104 -0.37 2.02 -8.66
C SER A 104 -1.28 1.16 -7.79
N TYR A 105 -2.57 1.50 -7.68
CA TYR A 105 -3.54 0.68 -6.96
C TYR A 105 -3.77 -0.66 -7.67
N GLU A 106 -3.93 -0.62 -8.99
CA GLU A 106 -4.06 -1.84 -9.80
C GLU A 106 -2.83 -2.72 -9.68
N ASP A 107 -1.65 -2.13 -9.79
CA ASP A 107 -0.39 -2.87 -9.74
C ASP A 107 -0.14 -3.46 -8.34
N HIS A 108 -0.53 -2.75 -7.28
CA HIS A 108 -0.47 -3.28 -5.92
C HIS A 108 -1.33 -4.54 -5.78
N SER A 109 -2.55 -4.52 -6.32
CA SER A 109 -3.42 -5.69 -6.29
C SER A 109 -2.81 -6.85 -7.05
N LYS A 110 -2.28 -6.60 -8.25
CA LYS A 110 -1.61 -7.62 -9.06
C LYS A 110 -0.38 -8.19 -8.35
N PHE A 111 0.37 -7.33 -7.67
CA PHE A 111 1.53 -7.74 -6.89
C PHE A 111 1.16 -8.74 -5.81
N LEU A 112 0.09 -8.47 -5.05
CA LEU A 112 -0.36 -9.36 -3.99
C LEU A 112 -1.02 -10.63 -4.56
N ALA A 113 -1.85 -10.49 -5.58
CA ALA A 113 -2.57 -11.63 -6.16
C ALA A 113 -1.66 -12.56 -6.95
N GLY A 114 -0.55 -12.03 -7.49
CA GLY A 114 0.32 -12.79 -8.38
C GLY A 114 1.47 -13.52 -7.70
N LYS A 115 1.74 -13.27 -6.44
CA LYS A 115 2.86 -13.90 -5.74
C LYS A 115 2.35 -14.99 -4.81
N GLU A 116 2.90 -16.18 -4.97
CA GLU A 116 2.49 -17.37 -4.23
C GLU A 116 2.58 -17.17 -2.71
N ARG A 117 3.58 -16.43 -2.25
CA ARG A 117 3.75 -16.18 -0.81
C ARG A 117 2.58 -15.44 -0.16
N TYR A 118 1.77 -14.73 -0.95
CA TYR A 118 0.58 -14.03 -0.46
C TYR A 118 -0.71 -14.81 -0.68
N ALA A 119 -0.65 -15.97 -1.34
CA ALA A 119 -1.85 -16.74 -1.72
C ALA A 119 -2.73 -17.09 -0.52
N GLY A 120 -2.12 -17.42 0.61
CA GLY A 120 -2.87 -17.78 1.82
C GLY A 120 -3.74 -16.67 2.38
N LEU A 121 -3.38 -15.41 2.10
CA LEU A 121 -4.16 -14.26 2.56
C LEU A 121 -5.57 -14.24 1.97
N PHE A 122 -5.69 -14.69 0.72
CA PHE A 122 -6.98 -14.68 0.01
C PHE A 122 -7.98 -15.71 0.51
N ARG A 123 -7.57 -16.57 1.45
CA ARG A 123 -8.48 -17.49 2.16
C ARG A 123 -9.14 -16.83 3.37
N LEU A 124 -8.59 -15.71 3.83
CA LEU A 124 -9.16 -14.96 4.94
C LEU A 124 -10.47 -14.29 4.51
N LYS A 125 -11.36 -14.09 5.47
CA LYS A 125 -12.57 -13.30 5.20
C LYS A 125 -12.18 -11.89 4.79
N ARG A 126 -12.93 -11.30 3.87
CA ARG A 126 -12.70 -9.94 3.40
C ARG A 126 -12.76 -8.92 4.55
N THR A 127 -13.52 -9.22 5.59
CA THR A 127 -13.65 -8.36 6.75
C THR A 127 -12.58 -8.59 7.83
N ASP A 128 -11.70 -9.56 7.63
CA ASP A 128 -10.65 -9.89 8.60
C ASP A 128 -9.39 -9.07 8.34
N TYR A 129 -9.49 -7.77 8.50
CA TYR A 129 -8.35 -6.89 8.27
C TYR A 129 -7.18 -7.17 9.24
N LYS A 130 -7.49 -7.62 10.46
CA LYS A 130 -6.43 -7.97 11.43
C LYS A 130 -5.62 -9.17 10.95
N GLY A 131 -6.29 -10.19 10.45
CA GLY A 131 -5.63 -11.35 9.86
C GLY A 131 -4.81 -10.98 8.64
N TRP A 132 -5.34 -10.11 7.78
CA TRP A 132 -4.63 -9.60 6.62
C TRP A 132 -3.37 -8.84 7.02
N ALA A 133 -3.46 -7.93 7.99
CA ALA A 133 -2.33 -7.14 8.44
C ALA A 133 -1.19 -8.02 8.96
N LYS A 134 -1.54 -8.97 9.83
CA LYS A 134 -0.55 -9.92 10.39
C LYS A 134 0.03 -10.83 9.31
N GLY A 135 -0.81 -11.31 8.41
CA GLY A 135 -0.40 -12.20 7.34
C GLY A 135 0.52 -11.53 6.33
N LEU A 136 0.31 -10.27 6.03
CA LEU A 136 1.19 -9.51 5.13
C LEU A 136 2.63 -9.48 5.66
N ARG A 137 2.82 -9.19 6.93
CA ARG A 137 4.15 -9.21 7.53
C ARG A 137 4.73 -10.62 7.52
N LYS A 138 3.95 -11.60 7.95
CA LYS A 138 4.40 -13.00 7.99
C LYS A 138 4.83 -13.50 6.61
N ALA A 139 4.15 -13.06 5.56
CA ALA A 139 4.49 -13.41 4.18
C ALA A 139 5.66 -12.59 3.62
N GLY A 140 6.22 -11.65 4.39
CA GLY A 140 7.40 -10.91 4.00
C GLY A 140 7.13 -9.59 3.28
N TYR A 141 5.93 -9.04 3.37
CA TYR A 141 5.63 -7.75 2.74
C TYR A 141 6.48 -6.63 3.35
N ALA A 142 6.70 -6.68 4.67
CA ALA A 142 7.52 -5.71 5.39
C ALA A 142 8.31 -6.40 6.50
N GLU A 143 9.50 -5.91 6.79
CA GLU A 143 10.35 -6.43 7.87
C GLU A 143 10.00 -5.83 9.22
N ASP A 144 9.40 -4.64 9.23
CA ASP A 144 9.05 -3.93 10.45
C ASP A 144 8.10 -4.74 11.31
N ARG A 145 8.52 -5.07 12.53
CA ARG A 145 7.71 -5.86 13.47
C ARG A 145 6.43 -5.14 13.85
N GLN A 146 6.40 -3.81 13.74
CA GLN A 146 5.25 -2.99 14.06
C GLN A 146 4.30 -2.81 12.87
N TYR A 147 4.64 -3.39 11.73
CA TYR A 147 3.86 -3.19 10.50
C TYR A 147 2.38 -3.56 10.68
N PRO A 148 2.03 -4.72 11.25
CA PRO A 148 0.63 -5.05 11.46
C PRO A 148 -0.08 -4.04 12.36
N GLN A 149 0.53 -3.63 13.47
CA GLN A 149 -0.05 -2.66 14.38
C GLN A 149 -0.23 -1.29 13.74
N LYS A 150 0.70 -0.91 12.88
CA LYS A 150 0.58 0.36 12.12
C LYS A 150 -0.60 0.33 11.19
N LEU A 151 -0.79 -0.77 10.45
CA LEU A 151 -1.94 -0.92 9.56
C LEU A 151 -3.25 -0.96 10.36
N ILE A 152 -3.32 -1.79 11.39
CA ILE A 152 -4.52 -1.91 12.22
C ILE A 152 -4.86 -0.57 12.87
N GLY A 153 -3.84 0.13 13.37
CA GLY A 153 -4.03 1.44 13.97
C GLY A 153 -4.64 2.45 13.01
N LEU A 154 -4.16 2.50 11.78
CA LEU A 154 -4.72 3.38 10.76
C LEU A 154 -6.15 2.99 10.42
N ILE A 155 -6.39 1.70 10.24
CA ILE A 155 -7.73 1.20 9.90
C ILE A 155 -8.74 1.59 10.99
N GLU A 156 -8.40 1.36 12.24
CA GLU A 156 -9.32 1.64 13.35
C GLU A 156 -9.47 3.14 13.62
N ARG A 157 -8.38 3.89 13.52
CA ARG A 157 -8.40 5.33 13.75
C ARG A 157 -9.27 6.08 12.73
N TYR A 158 -9.22 5.67 11.46
CA TYR A 158 -9.95 6.33 10.40
C TYR A 158 -11.18 5.54 9.93
N ASN A 159 -11.55 4.49 10.67
CA ASN A 159 -12.71 3.66 10.41
C ASN A 159 -12.72 3.12 8.96
N LEU A 160 -11.55 2.64 8.52
CA LEU A 160 -11.40 2.18 7.13
C LEU A 160 -12.10 0.87 6.87
N GLN A 161 -12.37 0.06 7.92
CA GLN A 161 -13.08 -1.21 7.78
C GLN A 161 -14.51 -1.02 7.28
N GLN A 162 -15.07 0.19 7.36
CA GLN A 162 -16.39 0.47 6.80
C GLN A 162 -16.45 0.18 5.30
N TYR A 163 -15.31 0.29 4.59
CA TYR A 163 -15.24 0.08 3.15
C TYR A 163 -15.15 -1.39 2.76
N ASP A 164 -15.00 -2.29 3.73
CA ASP A 164 -14.85 -3.72 3.44
C ASP A 164 -16.18 -4.43 3.22
N SER A 165 -17.30 -3.78 3.51
CA SER A 165 -18.64 -4.31 3.31
C SER A 165 -19.08 -4.15 1.86
N LYS A 166 -19.96 -5.06 1.40
CA LYS A 166 -20.51 -5.00 0.04
C LYS A 166 -21.38 -3.76 -0.13
N GLY A 167 -21.43 -3.26 -1.37
CA GLY A 167 -22.37 -2.20 -1.75
C GLY A 167 -21.91 -0.80 -1.37
N TYR A 168 -20.64 -0.62 -1.09
CA TYR A 168 -20.15 0.70 -0.70
C TYR A 168 -20.01 1.67 -1.87
N LEU A 169 -19.83 1.18 -3.09
CA LEU A 169 -19.79 2.01 -4.30
C LEU A 169 -21.17 2.28 -4.86
#